data_9ebf4fd3fd9147a6a5ab5139940af2c8
#
_entry.id   9ebf4fd3fd9147a6a5ab5139940af2c8
#
_cell.length_a   1.000
_cell.length_b   1.000
_cell.length_c   1.000
_cell.angle_alpha   90.00
_cell.angle_beta   90.00
_cell.angle_gamma   90.00
#
_symmetry.space_group_name_H-M   'P 1'
#
loop_
_entity.id
_entity.type
_entity.pdbx_description
1 polymer ?
#
loop_
_entity_poly.entity_id
_entity_poly.type
_entity_poly.pdbx_seq_one_letter_code
_entity_poly.pdbx_strand_id
1 'polypeptide(L)'
;MILEFQRYGRNKETTVDSSYISGGEYRRKFDSIIDNAAVSRILYSKAKEMLLHRSGTLFEDMYWFDGASGVVLASVLDETAEEQIGYTTAVARAIDGVVNLIAMHTHPNSMPPSIADFNSAFRHKYAVSIVICHDGSVYIYASAQEVPEYLYK
;
A
#
# COMPACT_ATOMS: atom_id res chain seq x y z
N MET A 1 -30.34 -6.21 -10.56
CA MET A 1 -29.71 -5.77 -10.62
C MET A 1 -28.70 -5.46 -10.53
N ILE A 2 -28.21 -5.36 -10.58
CA ILE A 2 -27.33 -5.09 -10.56
C ILE A 2 -26.53 -4.52 -10.50
N LEU A 3 -26.09 -4.70 -10.51
CA LEU A 3 -25.27 -4.15 -10.36
C LEU A 3 -24.02 -3.75 -10.93
N GLU A 4 -23.61 -3.38 -11.80
CA GLU A 4 -22.47 -2.88 -12.48
C GLU A 4 -21.87 -1.66 -11.81
N PHE A 5 -22.52 -1.24 -10.83
CA PHE A 5 -22.07 -0.09 -10.09
C PHE A 5 -20.65 -0.26 -9.54
N GLN A 6 -20.21 -1.46 -9.39
CA GLN A 6 -18.92 -1.74 -8.80
C GLN A 6 -17.74 -1.27 -9.66
N ARG A 7 -17.97 -0.89 -10.89
CA ARG A 7 -16.90 -0.47 -11.79
C ARG A 7 -16.99 1.01 -12.17
N TYR A 8 -17.72 1.80 -11.41
CA TYR A 8 -17.79 3.24 -11.63
C TYR A 8 -16.82 3.97 -10.72
N GLY A 9 -16.28 5.08 -11.22
CA GLY A 9 -15.42 5.94 -10.43
C GLY A 9 -14.24 5.17 -9.86
N ARG A 10 -14.07 5.23 -8.55
CA ARG A 10 -12.94 4.60 -7.86
C ARG A 10 -12.96 3.08 -7.87
N ASN A 11 -14.08 2.49 -8.20
CA ASN A 11 -14.22 1.03 -8.21
C ASN A 11 -13.96 0.43 -9.58
N LYS A 12 -13.34 1.18 -10.45
CA LYS A 12 -13.06 0.76 -11.82
C LYS A 12 -11.56 0.66 -12.01
N GLU A 13 -11.13 -0.21 -12.92
CA GLU A 13 -9.71 -0.31 -13.26
C GLU A 13 -9.18 1.04 -13.70
N THR A 14 -8.01 1.42 -13.20
CA THR A 14 -7.41 2.72 -13.48
C THR A 14 -6.01 2.54 -14.01
N THR A 15 -5.74 3.13 -15.18
CA THR A 15 -4.40 3.21 -15.72
C THR A 15 -3.64 4.30 -14.98
N VAL A 16 -2.46 3.99 -14.50
CA VAL A 16 -1.62 4.94 -13.78
C VAL A 16 -1.08 6.00 -14.73
N ASP A 17 -1.19 7.27 -14.32
CA ASP A 17 -0.61 8.38 -15.09
C ASP A 17 0.89 8.46 -14.77
N SER A 18 1.72 7.89 -15.65
CA SER A 18 3.16 7.82 -15.42
C SER A 18 3.81 9.20 -15.38
N SER A 19 3.25 10.17 -16.08
CA SER A 19 3.73 11.55 -16.07
C SER A 19 3.54 12.17 -14.69
N TYR A 20 2.36 11.98 -14.10
CA TYR A 20 2.04 12.52 -12.79
C TYR A 20 2.93 11.91 -11.70
N ILE A 21 3.04 10.59 -11.67
CA ILE A 21 3.82 9.93 -10.62
C ILE A 21 5.33 10.16 -10.75
N SER A 22 5.79 10.57 -11.91
CA SER A 22 7.20 10.93 -12.11
C SER A 22 7.48 12.38 -11.76
N GLY A 23 6.46 13.17 -11.45
CA GLY A 23 6.61 14.59 -11.19
C GLY A 23 6.83 14.93 -9.72
N GLY A 24 7.16 16.20 -9.47
CA GLY A 24 7.46 16.67 -8.12
C GLY A 24 6.27 16.70 -7.19
N GLU A 25 5.07 16.90 -7.74
CA GLU A 25 3.86 16.93 -6.90
C GLU A 25 3.65 15.57 -6.22
N TYR A 26 3.74 14.49 -6.99
CA TYR A 26 3.57 13.14 -6.42
C TYR A 26 4.72 12.81 -5.46
N ARG A 27 5.96 13.11 -5.86
CA ARG A 27 7.13 12.84 -5.01
C ARG A 27 7.00 13.52 -3.66
N ARG A 28 6.51 14.74 -3.63
CA ARG A 28 6.38 15.50 -2.37
C ARG A 28 5.42 14.86 -1.38
N LYS A 29 4.50 14.02 -1.84
CA LYS A 29 3.60 13.28 -0.95
C LYS A 29 4.36 12.32 -0.03
N PHE A 30 5.57 11.91 -0.42
CA PHE A 30 6.38 10.98 0.37
C PHE A 30 7.35 11.70 1.31
N ASP A 31 7.63 12.99 1.06
CA ASP A 31 8.65 13.73 1.82
C ASP A 31 8.30 13.91 3.29
N SER A 32 7.02 13.89 3.64
CA SER A 32 6.57 14.09 5.03
C SER A 32 6.16 12.80 5.74
N ILE A 33 6.28 11.64 5.09
CA ILE A 33 5.86 10.38 5.70
C ILE A 33 6.78 10.01 6.87
N ILE A 34 8.07 10.20 6.68
CA ILE A 34 9.05 9.87 7.70
C ILE A 34 10.14 10.94 7.67
N ASP A 35 10.67 11.26 8.85
CA ASP A 35 11.71 12.29 8.98
C ASP A 35 13.08 11.69 8.63
N ASN A 36 13.23 11.29 7.37
CA ASN A 36 14.46 10.72 6.83
C ASN A 36 14.38 10.80 5.31
N ALA A 37 15.12 11.73 4.73
CA ALA A 37 15.07 11.99 3.30
C ALA A 37 15.47 10.78 2.45
N ALA A 38 16.44 10.01 2.91
CA ALA A 38 16.88 8.82 2.17
C ALA A 38 15.79 7.76 2.10
N VAL A 39 15.11 7.50 3.23
CA VAL A 39 14.01 6.55 3.28
C VAL A 39 12.83 7.04 2.44
N SER A 40 12.51 8.33 2.52
CA SER A 40 11.43 8.92 1.73
C SER A 40 11.66 8.73 0.22
N ARG A 41 12.90 8.86 -0.23
CA ARG A 41 13.22 8.63 -1.64
C ARG A 41 13.07 7.17 -2.05
N ILE A 42 13.42 6.25 -1.17
CA ILE A 42 13.24 4.82 -1.41
C ILE A 42 11.76 4.51 -1.53
N LEU A 43 10.94 5.02 -0.61
CA LEU A 43 9.49 4.82 -0.65
C LEU A 43 8.89 5.34 -1.95
N TYR A 44 9.28 6.54 -2.36
CA TYR A 44 8.81 7.12 -3.62
C TYR A 44 9.21 6.25 -4.82
N SER A 45 10.47 5.84 -4.88
CA SER A 45 10.98 5.04 -5.98
C SER A 45 10.23 3.71 -6.10
N LYS A 46 10.00 3.04 -4.96
CA LYS A 46 9.26 1.79 -4.95
C LYS A 46 7.78 1.98 -5.28
N ALA A 47 7.20 3.09 -4.83
CA ALA A 47 5.81 3.40 -5.16
C ALA A 47 5.62 3.49 -6.68
N LYS A 48 6.54 4.16 -7.37
CA LYS A 48 6.48 4.25 -8.84
C LYS A 48 6.57 2.87 -9.49
N GLU A 49 7.52 2.05 -9.04
CA GLU A 49 7.67 0.70 -9.59
C GLU A 49 6.40 -0.12 -9.43
N MET A 50 5.82 -0.09 -8.23
CA MET A 50 4.61 -0.84 -7.92
C MET A 50 3.43 -0.39 -8.78
N LEU A 51 3.23 0.92 -8.87
CA LEU A 51 2.12 1.47 -9.65
C LEU A 51 2.25 1.12 -11.13
N LEU A 52 3.44 1.24 -11.70
CA LEU A 52 3.66 0.92 -13.11
C LEU A 52 3.51 -0.58 -13.37
N HIS A 53 3.92 -1.41 -12.41
CA HIS A 53 3.80 -2.86 -12.54
C HIS A 53 2.34 -3.31 -12.61
N ARG A 54 1.45 -2.65 -11.86
CA ARG A 54 0.05 -3.06 -11.78
C ARG A 54 -0.91 -2.12 -12.51
N SER A 55 -0.39 -1.14 -13.25
CA SER A 55 -1.22 -0.17 -13.97
C SER A 55 -2.24 -0.88 -14.86
N GLY A 56 -3.50 -0.45 -14.75
CA GLY A 56 -4.59 -0.98 -15.57
C GLY A 56 -5.10 -2.35 -15.15
N THR A 57 -4.64 -2.89 -14.01
CA THR A 57 -5.10 -4.18 -13.48
C THR A 57 -5.82 -3.98 -12.15
N LEU A 58 -6.42 -5.06 -11.65
CA LEU A 58 -7.01 -5.10 -10.31
C LEU A 58 -6.15 -5.88 -9.31
N PHE A 59 -4.91 -6.15 -9.66
CA PHE A 59 -3.98 -6.89 -8.81
C PHE A 59 -3.16 -5.92 -7.96
N GLU A 60 -2.82 -6.33 -6.74
CA GLU A 60 -2.08 -5.52 -5.78
C GLU A 60 -0.64 -5.99 -5.63
N ASP A 61 0.24 -5.04 -5.36
CA ASP A 61 1.62 -5.31 -4.93
C ASP A 61 1.77 -4.81 -3.50
N MET A 62 2.69 -5.41 -2.76
CA MET A 62 3.02 -4.98 -1.41
C MET A 62 4.51 -5.11 -1.12
N TYR A 63 5.04 -4.11 -0.42
CA TYR A 63 6.41 -4.09 0.07
C TYR A 63 6.43 -3.81 1.55
N TRP A 64 7.41 -4.38 2.23
CA TRP A 64 7.71 -4.09 3.64
C TRP A 64 9.13 -3.58 3.75
N PHE A 65 9.31 -2.52 4.52
CA PHE A 65 10.60 -1.83 4.65
C PHE A 65 11.00 -1.69 6.10
N ASP A 66 12.30 -1.71 6.35
CA ASP A 66 12.85 -1.22 7.61
C ASP A 66 12.79 0.30 7.55
N GLY A 67 12.01 0.93 8.43
CA GLY A 67 11.81 2.37 8.42
C GLY A 67 13.05 3.17 8.81
N ALA A 68 14.03 2.55 9.46
CA ALA A 68 15.25 3.23 9.83
C ALA A 68 16.23 3.34 8.66
N SER A 69 16.30 2.32 7.81
CA SER A 69 17.28 2.24 6.71
C SER A 69 16.66 2.33 5.33
N GLY A 70 15.36 2.03 5.21
CA GLY A 70 14.69 1.94 3.92
C GLY A 70 14.92 0.62 3.20
N VAL A 71 15.59 -0.33 3.83
CA VAL A 71 15.86 -1.63 3.21
C VAL A 71 14.54 -2.37 3.01
N VAL A 72 14.36 -2.95 1.82
CA VAL A 72 13.21 -3.82 1.54
C VAL A 72 13.40 -5.13 2.27
N LEU A 73 12.46 -5.46 3.15
CA LEU A 73 12.50 -6.69 3.93
C LEU A 73 11.78 -7.83 3.24
N ALA A 74 10.69 -7.52 2.53
CA ALA A 74 9.88 -8.50 1.84
C ALA A 74 9.02 -7.81 0.80
N SER A 75 8.53 -8.59 -0.18
CA SER A 75 7.59 -8.07 -1.19
C SER A 75 6.69 -9.19 -1.68
N VAL A 76 5.49 -8.82 -2.13
CA VAL A 76 4.56 -9.70 -2.82
C VAL A 76 4.17 -9.00 -4.12
N LEU A 77 4.66 -9.50 -5.25
CA LEU A 77 4.51 -8.86 -6.55
C LEU A 77 3.84 -9.76 -7.58
N ASP A 78 3.47 -10.96 -7.19
CA ASP A 78 2.93 -11.96 -8.11
C ASP A 78 1.54 -12.44 -7.73
N GLU A 79 0.85 -11.70 -6.86
CA GLU A 79 -0.50 -12.03 -6.47
C GLU A 79 -1.44 -11.90 -7.67
N THR A 80 -2.25 -12.94 -7.89
CA THR A 80 -3.21 -12.96 -8.99
C THR A 80 -4.66 -12.95 -8.52
N ALA A 81 -4.89 -12.91 -7.20
CA ALA A 81 -6.23 -12.69 -6.66
C ALA A 81 -6.49 -11.18 -6.69
N GLU A 82 -7.63 -10.78 -7.25
CA GLU A 82 -7.95 -9.36 -7.39
C GLU A 82 -8.12 -8.70 -6.03
N GLU A 83 -7.46 -7.55 -5.87
CA GLU A 83 -7.61 -6.68 -4.69
C GLU A 83 -7.28 -7.40 -3.37
N GLN A 84 -6.29 -8.28 -3.40
CA GLN A 84 -5.84 -9.05 -2.23
C GLN A 84 -4.33 -9.18 -2.19
N ILE A 85 -3.80 -9.29 -0.98
CA ILE A 85 -2.41 -9.64 -0.74
C ILE A 85 -2.39 -10.81 0.25
N GLY A 86 -1.67 -11.87 -0.10
CA GLY A 86 -1.49 -13.01 0.78
C GLY A 86 -0.22 -12.88 1.61
N TYR A 87 -0.31 -13.25 2.89
CA TYR A 87 0.86 -13.32 3.75
C TYR A 87 1.44 -14.73 3.71
N THR A 88 2.68 -14.85 3.27
CA THR A 88 3.39 -16.14 3.27
C THR A 88 4.20 -16.28 4.55
N THR A 89 4.63 -17.52 4.84
CA THR A 89 5.54 -17.77 5.96
C THR A 89 6.84 -16.97 5.81
N ALA A 90 7.34 -16.85 4.58
CA ALA A 90 8.56 -16.10 4.31
C ALA A 90 8.39 -14.62 4.66
N VAL A 91 7.26 -14.01 4.29
CA VAL A 91 6.96 -12.62 4.64
C VAL A 91 6.87 -12.47 6.16
N ALA A 92 6.10 -13.35 6.82
CA ALA A 92 5.92 -13.29 8.26
C ALA A 92 7.27 -13.34 9.00
N ARG A 93 8.18 -14.18 8.55
CA ARG A 93 9.51 -14.27 9.14
C ARG A 93 10.35 -13.02 8.90
N ALA A 94 10.26 -12.46 7.70
CA ALA A 94 11.08 -11.31 7.33
C ALA A 94 10.70 -10.05 8.12
N ILE A 95 9.44 -9.91 8.50
CA ILE A 95 8.97 -8.71 9.20
C ILE A 95 8.87 -8.87 10.71
N ASP A 96 9.03 -10.08 11.23
CA ASP A 96 8.87 -10.36 12.66
C ASP A 96 9.89 -9.58 13.48
N GLY A 97 9.41 -8.88 14.51
CA GLY A 97 10.27 -8.15 15.44
C GLY A 97 10.87 -6.86 14.92
N VAL A 98 10.52 -6.43 13.71
CA VAL A 98 11.04 -5.16 13.16
C VAL A 98 10.32 -3.99 13.82
N VAL A 99 11.08 -3.10 14.48
CA VAL A 99 10.51 -2.04 15.32
C VAL A 99 9.87 -0.93 14.48
N ASN A 100 10.55 -0.47 13.44
CA ASN A 100 10.05 0.62 12.59
C ASN A 100 9.59 0.08 11.24
N LEU A 101 8.66 -0.87 11.28
CA LEU A 101 8.18 -1.54 10.07
C LEU A 101 7.26 -0.62 9.27
N ILE A 102 7.59 -0.41 8.00
CA ILE A 102 6.75 0.33 7.06
C ILE A 102 6.19 -0.66 6.07
N ALA A 103 4.87 -0.61 5.86
CA ALA A 103 4.21 -1.42 4.85
C ALA A 103 3.57 -0.50 3.81
N MET A 104 3.70 -0.85 2.53
CA MET A 104 3.14 -0.08 1.44
C MET A 104 2.52 -1.02 0.42
N HIS A 105 1.25 -0.79 0.06
CA HIS A 105 0.60 -1.61 -0.96
C HIS A 105 -0.26 -0.75 -1.89
N THR A 106 -0.56 -1.31 -3.07
CA THR A 106 -1.36 -0.61 -4.07
C THR A 106 -2.84 -0.91 -3.89
N HIS A 107 -3.67 0.09 -4.19
CA HIS A 107 -5.12 -0.08 -4.32
C HIS A 107 -5.53 0.23 -5.76
N PRO A 108 -5.75 -0.81 -6.59
CA PRO A 108 -6.12 -0.59 -7.99
C PRO A 108 -7.45 0.15 -8.17
N ASN A 109 -8.36 -0.03 -7.23
CA ASN A 109 -9.67 0.64 -7.26
C ASN A 109 -9.63 2.06 -6.68
N SER A 110 -8.48 2.52 -6.26
CA SER A 110 -8.23 3.86 -5.70
C SER A 110 -9.05 4.19 -4.45
N MET A 111 -9.51 3.17 -3.74
CA MET A 111 -10.20 3.34 -2.47
C MET A 111 -9.22 3.61 -1.33
N PRO A 112 -9.67 4.28 -0.25
CA PRO A 112 -8.84 4.45 0.94
C PRO A 112 -8.59 3.12 1.65
N PRO A 113 -7.74 3.10 2.69
CA PRO A 113 -7.48 1.87 3.44
C PRO A 113 -8.76 1.25 3.95
N SER A 114 -8.85 -0.08 3.84
CA SER A 114 -9.99 -0.84 4.34
C SER A 114 -9.85 -1.12 5.84
N ILE A 115 -10.93 -1.57 6.46
CA ILE A 115 -10.86 -2.01 7.86
C ILE A 115 -9.88 -3.18 7.99
N ALA A 116 -9.86 -4.08 7.01
CA ALA A 116 -8.89 -5.17 7.00
C ALA A 116 -7.45 -4.67 6.96
N ASP A 117 -7.19 -3.58 6.21
CA ASP A 117 -5.88 -2.94 6.18
C ASP A 117 -5.47 -2.42 7.55
N PHE A 118 -6.40 -1.75 8.26
CA PHE A 118 -6.13 -1.25 9.61
C PHE A 118 -5.86 -2.40 10.58
N ASN A 119 -6.62 -3.49 10.48
CA ASN A 119 -6.41 -4.64 11.36
C ASN A 119 -5.09 -5.35 11.07
N SER A 120 -4.68 -5.45 9.81
CA SER A 120 -3.36 -5.97 9.45
C SER A 120 -2.25 -5.10 10.03
N ALA A 121 -2.40 -3.79 9.94
CA ALA A 121 -1.42 -2.85 10.49
C ALA A 121 -1.25 -3.06 12.00
N PHE A 122 -2.36 -3.27 12.70
CA PHE A 122 -2.30 -3.53 14.14
C PHE A 122 -1.65 -4.89 14.45
N ARG A 123 -2.09 -5.94 13.77
CA ARG A 123 -1.61 -7.30 14.03
C ARG A 123 -0.13 -7.47 13.74
N HIS A 124 0.36 -6.83 12.69
CA HIS A 124 1.76 -6.93 12.27
C HIS A 124 2.62 -5.80 12.81
N LYS A 125 2.02 -4.90 13.59
CA LYS A 125 2.74 -3.81 14.28
C LYS A 125 3.46 -2.88 13.31
N TYR A 126 2.77 -2.50 12.23
CA TYR A 126 3.32 -1.51 11.31
C TYR A 126 3.42 -0.16 12.01
N ALA A 127 4.61 0.43 11.99
CA ALA A 127 4.81 1.78 12.51
C ALA A 127 4.13 2.79 11.60
N VAL A 128 4.22 2.57 10.28
CA VAL A 128 3.56 3.40 9.26
C VAL A 128 3.03 2.48 8.18
N SER A 129 1.82 2.74 7.73
CA SER A 129 1.21 2.04 6.60
C SER A 129 0.89 3.03 5.50
N ILE A 130 1.11 2.62 4.25
CA ILE A 130 0.91 3.47 3.09
C ILE A 130 0.10 2.71 2.06
N VAL A 131 -0.98 3.33 1.59
CA VAL A 131 -1.73 2.85 0.43
C VAL A 131 -1.48 3.81 -0.72
N ILE A 132 -1.00 3.28 -1.83
CA ILE A 132 -0.79 4.07 -3.05
C ILE A 132 -1.82 3.63 -4.08
N CYS A 133 -2.59 4.57 -4.56
CA CYS A 133 -3.71 4.31 -5.44
C CYS A 133 -3.36 4.58 -6.90
N HIS A 134 -4.00 3.85 -7.79
CA HIS A 134 -3.75 4.00 -9.22
C HIS A 134 -4.15 5.39 -9.75
N ASP A 135 -5.04 6.09 -9.04
CA ASP A 135 -5.43 7.46 -9.43
C ASP A 135 -4.45 8.53 -8.90
N GLY A 136 -3.38 8.13 -8.24
CA GLY A 136 -2.38 9.05 -7.69
C GLY A 136 -2.60 9.45 -6.25
N SER A 137 -3.69 8.99 -5.61
CA SER A 137 -3.92 9.26 -4.19
C SER A 137 -2.93 8.45 -3.34
N VAL A 138 -2.53 9.01 -2.21
CA VAL A 138 -1.66 8.34 -1.24
C VAL A 138 -2.29 8.50 0.13
N TYR A 139 -2.50 7.40 0.83
CA TYR A 139 -3.04 7.40 2.18
C TYR A 139 -1.97 6.89 3.14
N ILE A 140 -1.79 7.61 4.24
CA ILE A 140 -0.81 7.25 5.28
C ILE A 140 -1.60 7.04 6.55
N TYR A 141 -1.38 5.90 7.21
CA TYR A 141 -2.17 5.57 8.39
C TYR A 141 -1.38 4.72 9.37
N ALA A 142 -1.90 4.64 10.58
CA ALA A 142 -1.40 3.76 11.62
C ALA A 142 -2.61 3.22 12.38
N SER A 143 -2.43 2.10 13.07
CA SER A 143 -3.52 1.48 13.78
C SER A 143 -3.09 1.15 15.21
N ALA A 144 -3.83 1.67 16.19
CA ALA A 144 -3.53 1.45 17.60
C ALA A 144 -4.35 0.32 18.22
N GLN A 145 -5.38 -0.13 17.52
CA GLN A 145 -6.25 -1.21 18.02
C GLN A 145 -6.96 -1.90 16.87
N GLU A 146 -7.38 -3.12 17.12
CA GLU A 146 -8.14 -3.90 16.12
C GLU A 146 -9.60 -3.48 16.14
N VAL A 147 -10.20 -3.39 14.93
CA VAL A 147 -11.64 -3.14 14.79
C VAL A 147 -12.35 -4.48 14.84
N PRO A 148 -13.24 -4.71 15.83
CA PRO A 148 -13.95 -5.98 15.91
C PRO A 148 -14.81 -6.23 14.67
N GLU A 149 -14.84 -7.47 14.24
CA GLU A 149 -15.54 -7.85 13.02
C GLU A 149 -17.02 -7.49 13.04
N TYR A 150 -17.66 -7.57 14.20
CA TYR A 150 -19.09 -7.26 14.30
C TYR A 150 -19.42 -5.78 14.05
N LEU A 151 -18.41 -4.91 14.03
CA LEU A 151 -18.65 -3.48 13.78
C LEU A 151 -18.71 -3.14 12.29
N TYR A 152 -18.32 -4.06 11.42
CA TYR A 152 -18.30 -3.78 9.98
C TYR A 152 -18.93 -4.90 9.13
N LYS A 153 -19.67 -5.78 9.73
CA LYS A 153 -20.42 -6.81 9.01
C LYS A 153 -21.91 -6.56 8.99
#